data_d68b79f62585842379513a7c9bf59b69
#
_entry.id   d68b79f62585842379513a7c9bf59b69
#
_cell.length_a   1.000
_cell.length_b   1.000
_cell.length_c   1.000
_cell.angle_alpha   90.00
_cell.angle_beta   90.00
_cell.angle_gamma   90.00
#
_symmetry.space_group_name_H-M   'P 1'
#
loop_
_entity.id
_entity.type
_entity.pdbx_description
1 polymer ?
#
loop_
_entity_poly.entity_id
_entity_poly.type
_entity_poly.pdbx_seq_one_letter_code
_entity_poly.pdbx_strand_id
1 'polypeptide(L)'
;FAGHGLASANGFERYLLPYDAETALLEDSALVLEDIIGTVSRTRPRSAVFFLDTCYSGGTRTGQTLVADARGIRIVAKASNLPKNFTVISAAGSDQISTILPEAKHGLFSYYLMKGLEGGAGFEAGGRVTTGELHQYVADKVPKQAIRLGTDQRPQIYGELEMRVFSK
;
A
#
# COMPACT_ATOMS: atom_id res chain seq x y z
N PHE A 1 4.81 -4.36 3.49
CA PHE A 1 5.19 -5.02 2.24
C PHE A 1 5.57 -3.97 1.20
N ALA A 2 6.67 -4.17 0.47
CA ALA A 2 7.05 -3.42 -0.70
C ALA A 2 7.41 -4.41 -1.81
N GLY A 3 6.72 -4.35 -2.95
CA GLY A 3 6.89 -5.34 -4.01
C GLY A 3 5.84 -5.24 -5.09
N HIS A 4 5.67 -6.32 -5.82
CA HIS A 4 4.65 -6.42 -6.85
C HIS A 4 3.33 -6.94 -6.29
N GLY A 5 2.23 -6.50 -6.86
CA GLY A 5 0.91 -6.99 -6.58
C GLY A 5 0.09 -7.14 -7.84
N LEU A 6 -0.91 -7.97 -7.78
CA LEU A 6 -1.91 -8.18 -8.83
C LEU A 6 -3.30 -8.19 -8.21
N ALA A 7 -4.30 -7.80 -8.99
CA ALA A 7 -5.68 -8.05 -8.66
C ALA A 7 -6.18 -9.28 -9.43
N SER A 8 -7.08 -10.05 -8.81
CA SER A 8 -7.81 -11.09 -9.52
C SER A 8 -8.65 -10.50 -10.66
N ALA A 9 -8.96 -11.30 -11.68
CA ALA A 9 -9.72 -10.87 -12.86
C ALA A 9 -11.10 -10.28 -12.51
N ASN A 10 -11.71 -10.71 -11.41
CA ASN A 10 -12.95 -10.19 -10.89
C ASN A 10 -12.80 -8.95 -9.99
N GLY A 11 -11.55 -8.53 -9.66
CA GLY A 11 -11.22 -7.38 -8.82
C GLY A 11 -11.50 -7.56 -7.32
N PHE A 12 -11.83 -8.77 -6.86
CA PHE A 12 -12.17 -9.01 -5.45
C PHE A 12 -10.98 -9.37 -4.58
N GLU A 13 -9.95 -10.01 -5.14
CA GLU A 13 -8.78 -10.46 -4.43
C GLU A 13 -7.55 -9.64 -4.82
N ARG A 14 -6.68 -9.42 -3.86
CA ARG A 14 -5.41 -8.69 -4.03
C ARG A 14 -4.27 -9.62 -3.67
N TYR A 15 -3.45 -9.93 -4.66
CA TYR A 15 -2.28 -10.78 -4.51
C TYR A 15 -1.04 -9.93 -4.23
N LEU A 16 -0.29 -10.30 -3.22
CA LEU A 16 1.07 -9.84 -2.98
C LEU A 16 2.01 -10.91 -3.53
N LEU A 17 2.93 -10.52 -4.40
CA LEU A 17 3.83 -11.45 -5.08
C LEU A 17 5.13 -11.60 -4.28
N PRO A 18 5.41 -12.77 -3.65
CA PRO A 18 6.73 -13.12 -3.16
C PRO A 18 7.76 -13.20 -4.31
N TYR A 19 9.03 -13.33 -3.95
CA TYR A 19 10.12 -13.41 -4.92
C TYR A 19 9.98 -14.60 -5.89
N ASP A 20 9.46 -15.69 -5.41
CA ASP A 20 9.25 -16.95 -6.12
C ASP A 20 7.82 -17.14 -6.66
N ALA A 21 7.02 -16.08 -6.66
CA ALA A 21 5.66 -16.16 -7.20
C ALA A 21 5.67 -16.36 -8.72
N GLU A 22 4.85 -17.30 -9.18
CA GLU A 22 4.61 -17.60 -10.58
C GLU A 22 3.28 -16.98 -11.03
N THR A 23 3.34 -16.04 -11.97
CA THR A 23 2.13 -15.35 -12.46
C THR A 23 1.11 -16.26 -13.13
N ALA A 24 1.55 -17.42 -13.62
CA ALA A 24 0.67 -18.46 -14.17
C ALA A 24 -0.04 -19.29 -13.08
N LEU A 25 0.44 -19.25 -11.83
CA LEU A 25 -0.03 -20.04 -10.69
C LEU A 25 -0.26 -19.12 -9.48
N LEU A 26 -0.95 -17.99 -9.70
CA LEU A 26 -1.14 -16.96 -8.65
C LEU A 26 -1.81 -17.50 -7.39
N GLU A 27 -2.83 -18.36 -7.56
CA GLU A 27 -3.58 -18.95 -6.43
C GLU A 27 -2.71 -19.82 -5.53
N ASP A 28 -1.66 -20.45 -6.09
CA ASP A 28 -0.76 -21.37 -5.37
C ASP A 28 0.53 -20.68 -4.89
N SER A 29 0.95 -19.59 -5.55
CA SER A 29 2.30 -19.00 -5.34
C SER A 29 2.27 -17.59 -4.77
N ALA A 30 1.13 -16.89 -4.84
CA ALA A 30 0.98 -15.55 -4.32
C ALA A 30 0.25 -15.52 -2.96
N LEU A 31 0.42 -14.45 -2.22
CA LEU A 31 -0.25 -14.24 -0.93
C LEU A 31 -1.51 -13.40 -1.14
N VAL A 32 -2.67 -13.90 -0.75
CA VAL A 32 -3.93 -13.12 -0.75
C VAL A 32 -3.92 -12.16 0.43
N LEU A 33 -4.02 -10.87 0.17
CA LEU A 33 -3.98 -9.83 1.21
C LEU A 33 -5.11 -10.00 2.24
N GLU A 34 -6.28 -10.38 1.79
CA GLU A 34 -7.45 -10.62 2.62
C GLU A 34 -7.21 -11.75 3.62
N ASP A 35 -6.51 -12.80 3.21
CA ASP A 35 -6.14 -13.92 4.08
C ASP A 35 -5.09 -13.53 5.12
N ILE A 36 -4.13 -12.68 4.73
CA ILE A 36 -3.16 -12.11 5.67
C ILE A 36 -3.89 -11.28 6.74
N ILE A 37 -4.79 -10.39 6.33
CA ILE A 37 -5.61 -9.58 7.24
C ILE A 37 -6.44 -10.47 8.17
N GLY A 38 -7.08 -11.51 7.63
CA GLY A 38 -7.85 -12.48 8.38
C GLY A 38 -6.99 -13.25 9.39
N THR A 39 -5.79 -13.63 9.00
CA THR A 39 -4.83 -14.32 9.89
C THR A 39 -4.39 -13.43 11.04
N VAL A 40 -4.03 -12.18 10.76
CA VAL A 40 -3.68 -11.20 11.79
C VAL A 40 -4.88 -10.95 12.71
N SER A 41 -6.09 -10.84 12.15
CA SER A 41 -7.31 -10.62 12.95
C SER A 41 -7.57 -11.75 13.95
N ARG A 42 -7.28 -13.01 13.59
CA ARG A 42 -7.42 -14.18 14.49
C ARG A 42 -6.51 -14.09 15.72
N THR A 43 -5.39 -13.38 15.65
CA THR A 43 -4.51 -13.16 16.81
C THR A 43 -5.07 -12.13 17.80
N ARG A 44 -6.15 -11.45 17.45
CA ARG A 44 -6.83 -10.41 18.26
C ARG A 44 -5.87 -9.30 18.73
N PRO A 45 -5.09 -8.67 17.83
CA PRO A 45 -4.20 -7.58 18.22
C PRO A 45 -5.02 -6.38 18.71
N ARG A 46 -4.41 -5.54 19.56
CA ARG A 46 -5.02 -4.25 19.96
C ARG A 46 -5.28 -3.37 18.74
N SER A 47 -4.32 -3.36 17.81
CA SER A 47 -4.40 -2.66 16.52
C SER A 47 -3.46 -3.29 15.51
N ALA A 48 -3.75 -3.11 14.21
CA ALA A 48 -2.85 -3.53 13.14
C ALA A 48 -2.84 -2.49 12.03
N VAL A 49 -1.65 -2.14 11.55
CA VAL A 49 -1.46 -1.26 10.41
C VAL A 49 -0.70 -1.99 9.32
N PHE A 50 -1.23 -1.93 8.11
CA PHE A 50 -0.62 -2.51 6.92
C PHE A 50 -0.14 -1.38 6.02
N PHE A 51 1.16 -1.32 5.75
CA PHE A 51 1.76 -0.44 4.76
C PHE A 51 2.06 -1.23 3.51
N LEU A 52 1.47 -0.84 2.38
CA LEU A 52 1.53 -1.57 1.12
C LEU A 52 2.12 -0.68 0.02
N ASP A 53 3.42 -0.82 -0.23
CA ASP A 53 4.07 -0.19 -1.38
C ASP A 53 4.01 -1.14 -2.58
N THR A 54 2.83 -1.24 -3.16
CA THR A 54 2.54 -2.11 -4.29
C THR A 54 1.49 -1.47 -5.18
N CYS A 55 1.50 -1.81 -6.46
CA CYS A 55 0.44 -1.53 -7.41
C CYS A 55 -0.32 -2.82 -7.72
N TYR A 56 -1.62 -2.69 -7.97
CA TYR A 56 -2.47 -3.84 -8.35
C TYR A 56 -2.93 -3.75 -9.81
N SER A 57 -2.37 -2.83 -10.58
CA SER A 57 -2.75 -2.58 -11.98
C SER A 57 -2.18 -3.61 -12.97
N GLY A 58 -1.46 -4.64 -12.49
CA GLY A 58 -0.79 -5.61 -13.35
C GLY A 58 0.45 -5.08 -14.07
N GLY A 59 0.83 -3.83 -13.83
CA GLY A 59 2.07 -3.23 -14.35
C GLY A 59 3.22 -3.34 -13.36
N THR A 60 4.45 -3.45 -13.87
CA THR A 60 5.65 -3.29 -13.06
C THR A 60 5.96 -1.81 -12.83
N ARG A 61 6.76 -1.51 -11.81
CA ARG A 61 7.31 -0.16 -11.56
C ARG A 61 8.17 0.37 -12.71
N THR A 62 8.60 -0.50 -13.64
CA THR A 62 9.37 -0.17 -14.85
C THR A 62 8.50 -0.04 -16.10
N GLY A 63 7.16 -0.09 -15.97
CA GLY A 63 6.22 0.05 -17.07
C GLY A 63 5.99 -1.22 -17.91
N GLN A 64 6.55 -2.36 -17.49
CA GLN A 64 6.26 -3.66 -18.12
C GLN A 64 4.96 -4.23 -17.56
N THR A 65 4.22 -4.98 -18.36
CA THR A 65 3.01 -5.68 -17.93
C THR A 65 3.39 -7.07 -17.40
N LEU A 66 2.99 -7.37 -16.16
CA LEU A 66 3.24 -8.69 -15.54
C LEU A 66 2.35 -9.78 -16.12
N VAL A 67 1.17 -9.40 -16.62
CA VAL A 67 0.19 -10.32 -17.22
C VAL A 67 -0.31 -9.68 -18.52
N ALA A 68 -0.24 -10.39 -19.63
CA ALA A 68 -0.55 -9.89 -20.96
C ALA A 68 -2.00 -9.34 -21.13
N ASP A 69 -2.93 -9.80 -20.31
CA ASP A 69 -4.35 -9.40 -20.33
C ASP A 69 -4.79 -8.53 -19.11
N ALA A 70 -3.87 -8.04 -18.29
CA ALA A 70 -4.18 -7.15 -17.19
C ALA A 70 -4.60 -5.77 -17.75
N ARG A 71 -5.79 -5.68 -18.30
CA ARG A 71 -6.49 -4.40 -18.49
C ARG A 71 -6.80 -3.87 -17.10
N GLY A 72 -6.50 -2.60 -16.85
CA GLY A 72 -6.66 -1.95 -15.56
C GLY A 72 -7.99 -2.31 -14.86
N ILE A 73 -7.93 -3.32 -14.02
CA ILE A 73 -9.09 -3.78 -13.25
C ILE A 73 -9.27 -2.77 -12.13
N ARG A 74 -10.39 -2.08 -12.15
CA ARG A 74 -10.73 -1.13 -11.10
C ARG A 74 -11.06 -1.91 -9.83
N ILE A 75 -10.09 -1.97 -8.92
CA ILE A 75 -10.31 -2.57 -7.60
C ILE A 75 -11.25 -1.63 -6.84
N VAL A 76 -12.48 -2.04 -6.67
CA VAL A 76 -13.35 -1.46 -5.66
C VAL A 76 -12.92 -2.08 -4.33
N ALA A 77 -11.97 -1.41 -3.65
CA ALA A 77 -11.65 -1.79 -2.28
C ALA A 77 -12.94 -1.72 -1.46
N LYS A 78 -13.55 -2.88 -1.22
CA LYS A 78 -14.59 -2.98 -0.19
C LYS A 78 -13.88 -2.80 1.16
N ALA A 79 -13.76 -1.55 1.61
CA ALA A 79 -13.40 -1.21 2.98
C ALA A 79 -14.35 -1.85 4.03
N SER A 80 -15.42 -2.49 3.57
CA SER A 80 -16.51 -3.01 4.39
C SER A 80 -16.17 -4.20 5.28
N ASN A 81 -15.02 -4.85 5.10
CA ASN A 81 -14.65 -6.05 5.87
C ASN A 81 -13.38 -5.87 6.73
N LEU A 82 -12.83 -4.65 6.79
CA LEU A 82 -11.67 -4.40 7.63
C LEU A 82 -12.12 -4.33 9.11
N PRO A 83 -11.48 -5.05 10.05
CA PRO A 83 -11.77 -4.91 11.48
C PRO A 83 -11.58 -3.46 11.93
N LYS A 84 -12.41 -2.98 12.88
CA LYS A 84 -12.44 -1.58 13.34
C LYS A 84 -11.10 -1.05 13.85
N ASN A 85 -10.26 -1.94 14.37
CA ASN A 85 -8.92 -1.62 14.90
C ASN A 85 -7.79 -1.86 13.88
N PHE A 86 -8.13 -1.94 12.59
CA PHE A 86 -7.15 -2.15 11.52
C PHE A 86 -7.13 -0.95 10.57
N THR A 87 -5.94 -0.69 10.03
CA THR A 87 -5.74 0.33 8.99
C THR A 87 -4.83 -0.22 7.90
N VAL A 88 -5.17 0.07 6.66
CA VAL A 88 -4.34 -0.20 5.48
C VAL A 88 -4.00 1.13 4.84
N ILE A 89 -2.72 1.41 4.65
CA ILE A 89 -2.23 2.55 3.87
C ILE A 89 -1.49 2.00 2.66
N SER A 90 -2.00 2.28 1.47
CA SER A 90 -1.44 1.82 0.20
C SER A 90 -0.74 2.95 -0.56
N ALA A 91 0.28 2.59 -1.33
CA ALA A 91 1.09 3.51 -2.11
C ALA A 91 0.31 4.24 -3.20
N ALA A 92 -0.71 3.61 -3.76
CA ALA A 92 -1.44 4.09 -4.93
C ALA A 92 -2.88 3.60 -4.94
N GLY A 93 -3.72 4.24 -5.71
CA GLY A 93 -5.05 3.75 -6.07
C GLY A 93 -4.97 2.53 -7.01
N SER A 94 -6.12 1.92 -7.25
CA SER A 94 -6.23 0.66 -8.01
C SER A 94 -5.80 0.75 -9.49
N ASP A 95 -5.85 1.94 -10.06
CA ASP A 95 -5.54 2.27 -11.45
C ASP A 95 -4.20 2.99 -11.62
N GLN A 96 -3.44 3.10 -10.53
CA GLN A 96 -2.17 3.83 -10.49
C GLN A 96 -0.98 2.90 -10.28
N ILE A 97 0.19 3.37 -10.69
CA ILE A 97 1.45 2.65 -10.52
C ILE A 97 2.22 3.24 -9.33
N SER A 98 2.74 2.36 -8.47
CA SER A 98 3.71 2.76 -7.45
C SER A 98 5.07 2.99 -8.10
N THR A 99 5.58 4.22 -7.97
CA THR A 99 6.79 4.70 -8.62
C THR A 99 8.02 4.50 -7.73
N ILE A 100 9.18 4.28 -8.33
CA ILE A 100 10.48 4.27 -7.64
C ILE A 100 11.02 5.70 -7.58
N LEU A 101 11.64 6.07 -6.46
CA LEU A 101 12.47 7.27 -6.32
C LEU A 101 13.93 6.88 -6.54
N PRO A 102 14.53 7.13 -7.73
CA PRO A 102 15.83 6.59 -8.11
C PRO A 102 16.95 7.02 -7.16
N GLU A 103 16.95 8.29 -6.74
CA GLU A 103 17.98 8.86 -5.87
C GLU A 103 18.00 8.18 -4.49
N ALA A 104 16.85 7.76 -3.99
CA ALA A 104 16.73 7.09 -2.70
C ALA A 104 16.83 5.56 -2.80
N LYS A 105 16.75 4.98 -4.00
CA LYS A 105 16.70 3.53 -4.23
C LYS A 105 15.55 2.83 -3.49
N HIS A 106 14.45 3.55 -3.28
CA HIS A 106 13.24 3.07 -2.61
C HIS A 106 12.00 3.36 -3.45
N GLY A 107 10.90 2.66 -3.17
CA GLY A 107 9.59 3.10 -3.64
C GLY A 107 9.29 4.51 -3.13
N LEU A 108 8.67 5.32 -3.97
CA LEU A 108 8.37 6.72 -3.64
C LEU A 108 7.51 6.82 -2.37
N PHE A 109 6.51 5.96 -2.24
CA PHE A 109 5.67 5.88 -1.05
C PHE A 109 6.49 5.45 0.18
N SER A 110 7.27 4.37 0.08
CA SER A 110 8.10 3.87 1.18
C SER A 110 9.08 4.94 1.68
N TYR A 111 9.69 5.71 0.77
CA TYR A 111 10.58 6.79 1.14
C TYR A 111 9.87 7.85 2.01
N TYR A 112 8.73 8.36 1.54
CA TYR A 112 8.00 9.37 2.30
C TYR A 112 7.34 8.80 3.55
N LEU A 113 6.92 7.53 3.55
CA LEU A 113 6.44 6.85 4.74
C LEU A 113 7.49 6.83 5.84
N MET A 114 8.72 6.43 5.53
CA MET A 114 9.85 6.46 6.46
C MET A 114 10.13 7.88 6.96
N LYS A 115 10.15 8.88 6.06
CA LYS A 115 10.32 10.28 6.44
C LYS A 115 9.20 10.79 7.35
N GLY A 116 7.97 10.36 7.13
CA GLY A 116 6.84 10.66 8.01
C GLY A 116 7.05 10.08 9.41
N LEU A 117 7.46 8.82 9.49
CA LEU A 117 7.75 8.12 10.75
C LEU A 117 8.99 8.67 11.48
N GLU A 118 9.95 9.26 10.76
CA GLU A 118 11.12 9.98 11.35
C GLU A 118 10.76 11.36 11.91
N GLY A 119 9.50 11.79 11.81
CA GLY A 119 9.03 13.05 12.34
C GLY A 119 8.52 14.05 11.30
N GLY A 120 8.64 13.73 10.01
CA GLY A 120 8.18 14.59 8.92
C GLY A 120 6.66 14.80 8.89
N ALA A 121 5.88 13.85 9.44
CA ALA A 121 4.43 13.96 9.56
C ALA A 121 3.97 14.89 10.70
N GLY A 122 4.92 15.44 11.48
CA GLY A 122 4.61 16.18 12.69
C GLY A 122 4.28 15.21 13.84
N PHE A 123 4.96 15.39 14.97
CA PHE A 123 4.55 14.65 16.17
C PHE A 123 3.65 15.55 16.99
N GLU A 124 2.49 15.08 17.39
CA GLU A 124 1.75 15.71 18.50
C GLU A 124 2.64 15.85 19.74
N ALA A 125 2.26 16.73 20.65
CA ALA A 125 2.91 16.84 21.95
C ALA A 125 2.97 15.46 22.62
N GLY A 126 4.18 14.88 22.68
CA GLY A 126 4.42 13.52 23.20
C GLY A 126 4.97 12.51 22.19
N GLY A 127 5.41 12.93 20.99
CA GLY A 127 6.11 12.07 20.05
C GLY A 127 5.24 11.01 19.37
N ARG A 128 3.97 11.31 19.15
CA ARG A 128 2.99 10.38 18.56
C ARG A 128 2.62 10.84 17.17
N VAL A 129 2.37 9.88 16.27
CA VAL A 129 1.77 10.12 14.96
C VAL A 129 0.62 9.14 14.78
N THR A 130 -0.52 9.63 14.29
CA THR A 130 -1.67 8.81 13.94
C THR A 130 -1.57 8.30 12.52
N THR A 131 -2.34 7.28 12.18
CA THR A 131 -2.47 6.78 10.80
C THR A 131 -2.98 7.86 9.86
N GLY A 132 -3.90 8.72 10.33
CA GLY A 132 -4.45 9.85 9.57
C GLY A 132 -3.39 10.90 9.25
N GLU A 133 -2.60 11.35 10.26
CA GLU A 133 -1.52 12.32 10.07
C GLU A 133 -0.43 11.78 9.14
N LEU A 134 -0.05 10.52 9.33
CA LEU A 134 0.93 9.86 8.48
C LEU A 134 0.43 9.76 7.03
N HIS A 135 -0.85 9.40 6.84
CA HIS A 135 -1.46 9.40 5.52
C HIS A 135 -1.50 10.81 4.93
N GLN A 136 -1.91 11.82 5.68
CA GLN A 136 -1.94 13.20 5.21
C GLN A 136 -0.57 13.66 4.73
N TYR A 137 0.49 13.31 5.46
CA TYR A 137 1.86 13.62 5.07
C TYR A 137 2.24 12.95 3.74
N VAL A 138 2.03 11.63 3.59
CA VAL A 138 2.37 10.94 2.33
C VAL A 138 1.48 11.39 1.18
N ALA A 139 0.20 11.68 1.43
CA ALA A 139 -0.74 12.20 0.44
C ALA A 139 -0.40 13.61 -0.05
N ASP A 140 0.31 14.40 0.75
CA ASP A 140 0.87 15.70 0.32
C ASP A 140 2.17 15.53 -0.51
N LYS A 141 3.07 14.66 -0.08
CA LYS A 141 4.43 14.54 -0.66
C LYS A 141 4.48 13.68 -1.90
N VAL A 142 3.84 12.50 -1.88
CA VAL A 142 3.95 11.50 -2.94
C VAL A 142 3.44 12.02 -4.28
N PRO A 143 2.22 12.62 -4.39
CA PRO A 143 1.73 13.08 -5.69
C PRO A 143 2.60 14.18 -6.30
N LYS A 144 3.09 15.11 -5.47
CA LYS A 144 3.96 16.20 -5.93
C LYS A 144 5.26 15.68 -6.56
N GLN A 145 5.84 14.64 -5.97
CA GLN A 145 7.06 14.04 -6.50
C GLN A 145 6.76 13.11 -7.67
N ALA A 146 5.65 12.37 -7.65
CA ALA A 146 5.21 11.52 -8.75
C ALA A 146 5.05 12.32 -10.06
N ILE A 147 4.41 13.48 -9.99
CA ILE A 147 4.26 14.39 -11.15
C ILE A 147 5.63 14.80 -11.71
N ARG A 148 6.62 15.09 -10.86
CA ARG A 148 7.99 15.43 -11.31
C ARG A 148 8.70 14.27 -12.00
N LEU A 149 8.30 13.05 -11.66
CA LEU A 149 8.79 11.80 -12.27
C LEU A 149 7.95 11.37 -13.49
N GLY A 150 6.97 12.18 -13.89
CA GLY A 150 6.10 11.89 -15.05
C GLY A 150 5.04 10.83 -14.77
N THR A 151 4.66 10.60 -13.50
CA THR A 151 3.67 9.61 -13.10
C THR A 151 2.56 10.22 -12.26
N ASP A 152 1.46 9.48 -12.04
CA ASP A 152 0.41 9.82 -11.08
C ASP A 152 0.32 8.73 -10.01
N GLN A 153 0.61 9.12 -8.76
CA GLN A 153 0.57 8.21 -7.63
C GLN A 153 -0.05 8.92 -6.43
N ARG A 154 -1.11 8.36 -5.90
CA ARG A 154 -1.88 8.93 -4.78
C ARG A 154 -2.10 7.88 -3.70
N PRO A 155 -1.40 7.98 -2.58
CA PRO A 155 -1.61 7.09 -1.44
C PRO A 155 -3.06 7.07 -0.97
N GLN A 156 -3.54 5.90 -0.56
CA GLN A 156 -4.89 5.70 -0.05
C GLN A 156 -4.84 5.17 1.38
N ILE A 157 -5.88 5.47 2.17
CA ILE A 157 -6.05 4.94 3.52
C ILE A 157 -7.44 4.33 3.67
N TYR A 158 -7.52 3.21 4.37
CA TYR A 158 -8.75 2.50 4.72
C TYR A 158 -8.68 2.07 6.19
N GLY A 159 -9.75 2.28 6.95
CA GLY A 159 -9.85 1.90 8.35
C GLY A 159 -9.72 3.08 9.31
N GLU A 160 -9.16 2.83 10.50
CA GLU A 160 -9.10 3.78 11.62
C GLU A 160 -8.01 4.84 11.39
N LEU A 161 -8.35 6.12 11.52
CA LEU A 161 -7.45 7.26 11.28
C LEU A 161 -6.70 7.70 12.55
N GLU A 162 -7.30 7.51 13.71
CA GLU A 162 -6.75 7.95 15.00
C GLU A 162 -5.85 6.90 15.65
N MET A 163 -5.53 5.83 14.92
CA MET A 163 -4.64 4.78 15.42
C MET A 163 -3.22 5.32 15.53
N ARG A 164 -2.61 5.12 16.70
CA ARG A 164 -1.22 5.50 16.95
C ARG A 164 -0.26 4.53 16.27
N VAL A 165 0.63 5.06 15.43
CA VAL A 165 1.61 4.26 14.68
C VAL A 165 2.98 4.33 15.34
N PHE A 166 3.33 5.46 15.95
CA PHE A 166 4.63 5.70 16.58
C PHE A 166 4.46 6.43 17.90
N SER A 167 5.25 6.02 18.90
CA SER A 167 5.35 6.68 20.20
C SER A 167 6.82 6.60 20.63
N LYS A 168 7.45 7.77 20.80
CA LYS A 168 8.77 7.84 21.50
C LYS A 168 8.59 7.61 22.98
#